data_958f526118926f83ef3ef21a582c21ff
#
_entry.id   958f526118926f83ef3ef21a582c21ff
#
_cell.length_a   1.000
_cell.length_b   1.000
_cell.length_c   1.000
_cell.angle_alpha   90.00
_cell.angle_beta   90.00
_cell.angle_gamma   90.00
#
_symmetry.space_group_name_H-M   'P 1'
#
loop_
_entity.id
_entity.type
_entity.pdbx_description
1 polymer ?
#
loop_
_entity_poly.entity_id
_entity_poly.type
_entity_poly.pdbx_seq_one_letter_code
_entity_poly.pdbx_strand_id
1 'polypeptide(L)'
;MRAIAVTDHGVMFGIKEFFNKVSKKNSKPLGIIKDSEKELKPLLAKDAPTDEEQQRITELQKQIAEAKASIFKPIIGCECYCARNGRHSKLASQDDRSGWHLIVLAKNKNGYKNLIKMVSLSWTEGFYGRPRIDKELLEKYHEDLIICSACLGGEIPQHIMHGRIDKAEESIKWFKNLFGEDYYLEMQRHETHDPNADCTIFPHQQEVNKVLIELAHKHNIKLIATNDVHFVNADDAEAHDRLICLSTGKDLDDPKRMRYSKQEWMKTTAEMNTIFADIPEALSNTLEIADKIEFYSIDSGPI
;
A
#
# COMPACT_ATOMS: atom_id res chain seq x y z
N MET A 1 -5.43 1.83 14.58
CA MET A 1 -4.62 1.90 13.33
C MET A 1 -3.50 2.92 13.55
N ARG A 2 -2.23 2.54 13.32
CA ARG A 2 -1.04 3.42 13.50
C ARG A 2 -0.58 4.08 12.20
N ALA A 3 -0.97 3.52 11.07
CA ALA A 3 -0.59 3.98 9.74
C ALA A 3 -1.69 3.65 8.73
N ILE A 4 -1.68 4.31 7.58
CA ILE A 4 -2.48 3.97 6.41
C ILE A 4 -1.72 4.35 5.15
N ALA A 5 -1.86 3.53 4.11
CA ALA A 5 -1.32 3.83 2.79
C ALA A 5 -2.36 4.52 1.89
N VAL A 6 -1.89 5.39 1.01
CA VAL A 6 -2.64 5.89 -0.15
C VAL A 6 -1.89 5.45 -1.40
N THR A 7 -2.59 4.72 -2.28
CA THR A 7 -2.02 4.05 -3.45
C THR A 7 -2.92 4.23 -4.67
N ASP A 8 -3.14 5.49 -5.08
CA ASP A 8 -3.97 5.82 -6.25
C ASP A 8 -3.47 5.11 -7.52
N HIS A 9 -4.39 4.75 -8.42
CA HIS A 9 -4.08 4.04 -9.67
C HIS A 9 -3.27 4.88 -10.65
N GLY A 10 -1.99 4.59 -10.81
CA GLY A 10 -1.08 5.20 -11.79
C GLY A 10 -0.79 6.68 -11.58
N VAL A 11 -1.21 7.26 -10.46
CA VAL A 11 -1.04 8.68 -10.11
C VAL A 11 -0.68 8.86 -8.63
N MET A 12 -0.30 10.08 -8.26
CA MET A 12 0.04 10.47 -6.89
C MET A 12 -0.70 11.75 -6.47
N PHE A 13 -1.89 12.01 -7.03
CA PHE A 13 -2.58 13.30 -6.85
C PHE A 13 -3.11 13.50 -5.43
N GLY A 14 -3.56 12.43 -4.75
CA GLY A 14 -4.04 12.48 -3.37
C GLY A 14 -2.96 12.70 -2.32
N ILE A 15 -1.69 12.47 -2.63
CA ILE A 15 -0.60 12.39 -1.65
C ILE A 15 -0.41 13.70 -0.87
N LYS A 16 -0.43 14.85 -1.53
CA LYS A 16 -0.19 16.14 -0.84
C LYS A 16 -1.31 16.49 0.15
N GLU A 17 -2.56 16.28 -0.23
CA GLU A 17 -3.70 16.50 0.67
C GLU A 17 -3.67 15.54 1.85
N PHE A 18 -3.45 14.25 1.58
CA PHE A 18 -3.31 13.21 2.58
C PHE A 18 -2.20 13.54 3.58
N PHE A 19 -0.99 13.84 3.09
CA PHE A 19 0.15 14.20 3.93
C PHE A 19 -0.15 15.42 4.82
N ASN A 20 -0.76 16.46 4.27
CA ASN A 20 -1.10 17.66 5.02
C ASN A 20 -2.13 17.37 6.14
N LYS A 21 -3.14 16.54 5.86
CA LYS A 21 -4.14 16.14 6.88
C LYS A 21 -3.48 15.32 8.00
N VAL A 22 -2.59 14.39 7.66
CA VAL A 22 -1.85 13.60 8.65
C VAL A 22 -0.89 14.49 9.45
N SER A 23 -0.17 15.40 8.80
CA SER A 23 0.73 16.35 9.46
C SER A 23 -0.03 17.23 10.47
N LYS A 24 -1.21 17.71 10.09
CA LYS A 24 -2.11 18.47 11.01
C LYS A 24 -2.54 17.61 12.21
N LYS A 25 -2.91 16.35 11.99
CA LYS A 25 -3.26 15.41 13.07
C LYS A 25 -2.08 15.20 14.02
N ASN A 26 -0.88 15.08 13.50
CA ASN A 26 0.36 14.82 14.25
C ASN A 26 0.96 16.08 14.89
N SER A 27 0.45 17.28 14.63
CA SER A 27 1.04 18.54 15.12
C SER A 27 1.16 18.58 16.65
N LYS A 28 0.13 18.12 17.38
CA LYS A 28 0.14 18.09 18.85
C LYS A 28 1.18 17.10 19.41
N PRO A 29 1.20 15.81 19.05
CA PRO A 29 2.21 14.90 19.55
C PRO A 29 3.63 15.30 19.14
N LEU A 30 3.85 15.80 17.92
CA LEU A 30 5.17 16.29 17.49
C LEU A 30 5.61 17.53 18.30
N GLY A 31 4.69 18.42 18.67
CA GLY A 31 4.95 19.54 19.58
C GLY A 31 5.42 19.04 20.94
N ILE A 32 4.68 18.11 21.55
CA ILE A 32 5.05 17.50 22.85
C ILE A 32 6.46 16.90 22.79
N ILE A 33 6.75 16.11 21.76
CA ILE A 33 8.08 15.48 21.58
C ILE A 33 9.17 16.57 21.55
N LYS A 34 8.99 17.56 20.67
CA LYS A 34 9.96 18.65 20.49
C LYS A 34 10.22 19.43 21.79
N ASP A 35 9.17 19.79 22.51
CA ASP A 35 9.28 20.56 23.74
C ASP A 35 9.90 19.73 24.86
N SER A 36 9.48 18.46 25.01
CA SER A 36 10.04 17.54 25.99
C SER A 36 11.51 17.18 25.70
N GLU A 37 11.88 16.97 24.44
CA GLU A 37 13.29 16.72 24.05
C GLU A 37 14.18 17.95 24.30
N LYS A 38 13.66 19.15 24.09
CA LYS A 38 14.37 20.40 24.38
C LYS A 38 14.65 20.56 25.89
N GLU A 39 13.69 20.18 26.75
CA GLU A 39 13.86 20.20 28.21
C GLU A 39 14.74 19.05 28.70
N LEU A 40 14.60 17.86 28.13
CA LEU A 40 15.32 16.64 28.50
C LEU A 40 16.84 16.74 28.23
N LYS A 41 17.22 17.33 27.10
CA LYS A 41 18.60 17.38 26.63
C LYS A 41 19.58 17.98 27.65
N PRO A 42 19.32 19.17 28.30
CA PRO A 42 20.21 19.72 29.30
C PRO A 42 20.23 18.91 30.61
N LEU A 43 19.13 18.21 30.97
CA LEU A 43 19.07 17.38 32.17
C LEU A 43 19.95 16.12 32.01
N LEU A 44 19.92 15.49 30.83
CA LEU A 44 20.76 14.33 30.50
C LEU A 44 22.28 14.68 30.38
N ALA A 45 22.60 15.93 30.17
CA ALA A 45 23.99 16.38 30.08
C ALA A 45 24.68 16.62 31.44
N LYS A 46 23.94 16.44 32.55
CA LYS A 46 24.50 16.60 33.92
C LYS A 46 25.15 15.32 34.40
N ASP A 47 26.36 15.41 34.96
CA ASP A 47 27.10 14.28 35.50
C ASP A 47 26.42 13.65 36.74
N ALA A 48 25.69 14.46 37.54
CA ALA A 48 24.96 14.01 38.72
C ALA A 48 23.68 14.79 38.87
N PRO A 49 22.56 14.36 38.23
CA PRO A 49 21.25 14.97 38.39
C PRO A 49 20.72 14.74 39.83
N THR A 50 20.04 15.73 40.39
CA THR A 50 19.31 15.58 41.66
C THR A 50 18.13 14.59 41.54
N ASP A 51 17.60 14.15 42.70
CA ASP A 51 16.45 13.25 42.71
C ASP A 51 15.23 13.85 41.98
N GLU A 52 15.01 15.16 42.13
CA GLU A 52 13.93 15.89 41.45
C GLU A 52 14.18 15.92 39.91
N GLU A 53 15.42 16.15 39.50
CA GLU A 53 15.81 16.13 38.09
C GLU A 53 15.68 14.72 37.49
N GLN A 54 16.03 13.69 38.25
CA GLN A 54 15.87 12.29 37.81
C GLN A 54 14.38 11.92 37.65
N GLN A 55 13.50 12.38 38.53
CA GLN A 55 12.06 12.23 38.39
C GLN A 55 11.56 12.94 37.13
N ARG A 56 12.03 14.17 36.88
CA ARG A 56 11.67 14.96 35.69
C ARG A 56 12.12 14.30 34.39
N ILE A 57 13.35 13.74 34.37
CA ILE A 57 13.85 12.95 33.24
C ILE A 57 12.92 11.79 32.94
N THR A 58 12.51 11.03 33.95
CA THR A 58 11.62 9.89 33.79
C THR A 58 10.25 10.29 33.24
N GLU A 59 9.69 11.40 33.76
CA GLU A 59 8.42 11.94 33.29
C GLU A 59 8.48 12.40 31.83
N LEU A 60 9.53 13.13 31.44
CA LEU A 60 9.76 13.61 30.06
C LEU A 60 9.93 12.43 29.09
N GLN A 61 10.70 11.41 29.49
CA GLN A 61 10.85 10.19 28.68
C GLN A 61 9.51 9.48 28.47
N LYS A 62 8.67 9.40 29.51
CA LYS A 62 7.32 8.84 29.42
C LYS A 62 6.44 9.67 28.48
N GLN A 63 6.41 11.00 28.61
CA GLN A 63 5.66 11.89 27.74
C GLN A 63 6.09 11.73 26.27
N ILE A 64 7.38 11.64 26.00
CA ILE A 64 7.92 11.40 24.66
C ILE A 64 7.45 10.04 24.11
N ALA A 65 7.49 8.99 24.93
CA ALA A 65 7.09 7.65 24.53
C ALA A 65 5.57 7.60 24.19
N GLU A 66 4.73 8.20 25.03
CA GLU A 66 3.29 8.29 24.81
C GLU A 66 2.95 9.12 23.56
N ALA A 67 3.65 10.26 23.37
CA ALA A 67 3.47 11.09 22.20
C ALA A 67 3.92 10.35 20.91
N LYS A 68 5.06 9.65 20.93
CA LYS A 68 5.54 8.81 19.82
C LYS A 68 4.54 7.69 19.47
N ALA A 69 3.94 7.05 20.47
CA ALA A 69 2.94 6.01 20.29
C ALA A 69 1.63 6.55 19.66
N SER A 70 1.34 7.85 19.80
CA SER A 70 0.16 8.49 19.23
C SER A 70 0.36 9.03 17.80
N ILE A 71 1.58 9.03 17.27
CA ILE A 71 1.87 9.46 15.91
C ILE A 71 1.23 8.50 14.92
N PHE A 72 0.50 9.07 13.96
CA PHE A 72 -0.06 8.35 12.84
C PHE A 72 0.86 8.48 11.61
N LYS A 73 1.30 7.34 11.04
CA LYS A 73 2.21 7.35 9.87
C LYS A 73 1.45 7.43 8.55
N PRO A 74 1.71 8.42 7.69
CA PRO A 74 1.29 8.37 6.29
C PRO A 74 2.23 7.45 5.52
N ILE A 75 1.69 6.45 4.85
CA ILE A 75 2.44 5.61 3.92
C ILE A 75 2.11 6.08 2.50
N ILE A 76 3.12 6.54 1.79
CA ILE A 76 2.97 7.09 0.45
C ILE A 76 3.28 6.00 -0.56
N GLY A 77 2.35 5.77 -1.47
CA GLY A 77 2.49 4.76 -2.50
C GLY A 77 1.76 5.12 -3.79
N CYS A 78 1.75 4.17 -4.69
CA CYS A 78 0.99 4.18 -5.93
C CYS A 78 0.67 2.74 -6.32
N GLU A 79 -0.55 2.48 -6.78
CA GLU A 79 -0.86 1.26 -7.50
C GLU A 79 -0.47 1.45 -8.96
N CYS A 80 0.72 0.97 -9.29
CA CYS A 80 1.29 1.11 -10.61
C CYS A 80 0.74 0.05 -11.57
N TYR A 81 0.67 0.40 -12.86
CA TYR A 81 0.46 -0.56 -13.94
C TYR A 81 1.82 -1.01 -14.47
N CYS A 82 2.15 -2.28 -14.33
CA CYS A 82 3.41 -2.85 -14.83
C CYS A 82 3.22 -3.46 -16.22
N ALA A 83 3.89 -2.90 -17.22
CA ALA A 83 3.79 -3.35 -18.61
C ALA A 83 4.30 -4.79 -18.77
N ARG A 84 3.54 -5.62 -19.47
CA ARG A 84 3.89 -7.05 -19.71
C ARG A 84 5.06 -7.22 -20.68
N ASN A 85 5.17 -6.33 -21.66
CA ASN A 85 6.16 -6.38 -22.74
C ASN A 85 7.08 -5.15 -22.76
N GLY A 86 7.30 -4.52 -21.58
CA GLY A 86 8.02 -3.26 -21.46
C GLY A 86 7.16 -2.03 -21.75
N ARG A 87 7.48 -0.89 -21.10
CA ARG A 87 6.68 0.35 -21.15
C ARG A 87 6.58 0.99 -22.54
N HIS A 88 7.55 0.73 -23.41
CA HIS A 88 7.58 1.26 -24.77
C HIS A 88 6.75 0.43 -25.77
N SER A 89 6.34 -0.78 -25.39
CA SER A 89 5.50 -1.62 -26.24
C SER A 89 4.09 -0.99 -26.37
N LYS A 90 3.61 -0.92 -27.62
CA LYS A 90 2.28 -0.40 -27.98
C LYS A 90 1.54 -1.36 -28.90
N LEU A 91 1.65 -2.65 -28.62
CA LEU A 91 0.91 -3.67 -29.34
C LEU A 91 -0.60 -3.47 -29.12
N ALA A 92 -1.41 -3.72 -30.13
CA ALA A 92 -2.86 -3.49 -30.07
C ALA A 92 -3.62 -4.46 -29.14
N SER A 93 -2.92 -5.29 -28.38
CA SER A 93 -3.53 -6.21 -27.42
C SER A 93 -4.07 -5.46 -26.20
N GLN A 94 -5.14 -5.99 -25.60
CA GLN A 94 -5.66 -5.49 -24.32
C GLN A 94 -4.60 -5.58 -23.20
N ASP A 95 -3.78 -6.62 -23.26
CA ASP A 95 -2.70 -6.88 -22.32
C ASP A 95 -1.64 -5.77 -22.28
N ASP A 96 -1.30 -5.22 -23.46
CA ASP A 96 -0.37 -4.10 -23.54
C ASP A 96 -0.98 -2.79 -23.04
N ARG A 97 -2.30 -2.63 -23.13
CA ARG A 97 -2.98 -1.39 -22.72
C ARG A 97 -3.20 -1.27 -21.22
N SER A 98 -3.35 -2.39 -20.51
CA SER A 98 -3.69 -2.37 -19.07
C SER A 98 -2.46 -2.50 -18.16
N GLY A 99 -1.54 -3.42 -18.45
CA GLY A 99 -0.48 -3.82 -17.52
C GLY A 99 -1.01 -4.63 -16.33
N TRP A 100 -0.10 -5.13 -15.49
CA TRP A 100 -0.43 -5.75 -14.21
C TRP A 100 -0.42 -4.72 -13.09
N HIS A 101 -1.31 -4.88 -12.12
CA HIS A 101 -1.29 -4.06 -10.92
C HIS A 101 -0.10 -4.40 -10.03
N LEU A 102 0.51 -3.39 -9.43
CA LEU A 102 1.63 -3.53 -8.52
C LEU A 102 1.60 -2.41 -7.48
N ILE A 103 1.56 -2.77 -6.21
CA ILE A 103 1.62 -1.78 -5.13
C ILE A 103 3.07 -1.43 -4.85
N VAL A 104 3.38 -0.14 -4.94
CA VAL A 104 4.71 0.41 -4.68
C VAL A 104 4.61 1.43 -3.55
N LEU A 105 5.31 1.20 -2.43
CA LEU A 105 5.30 2.06 -1.26
C LEU A 105 6.70 2.65 -1.03
N ALA A 106 6.77 3.92 -0.66
CA ALA A 106 8.04 4.60 -0.36
C ALA A 106 8.39 4.47 1.13
N LYS A 107 9.55 3.89 1.46
CA LYS A 107 10.01 3.74 2.84
C LYS A 107 10.44 5.07 3.48
N ASN A 108 11.04 5.93 2.69
CA ASN A 108 11.61 7.20 3.13
C ASN A 108 11.60 8.23 2.01
N LYS A 109 12.24 9.38 2.24
CA LYS A 109 12.28 10.48 1.25
C LYS A 109 13.00 10.10 -0.05
N ASN A 110 13.98 9.20 -0.03
CA ASN A 110 14.65 8.71 -1.24
C ASN A 110 13.70 7.81 -2.04
N GLY A 111 13.05 6.83 -1.38
CA GLY A 111 12.01 6.00 -2.01
C GLY A 111 10.86 6.84 -2.59
N TYR A 112 10.45 7.92 -1.90
CA TYR A 112 9.45 8.85 -2.44
C TYR A 112 9.92 9.52 -3.74
N LYS A 113 11.18 9.95 -3.83
CA LYS A 113 11.74 10.52 -5.08
C LYS A 113 11.80 9.47 -6.19
N ASN A 114 12.19 8.24 -5.87
CA ASN A 114 12.22 7.13 -6.81
C ASN A 114 10.81 6.82 -7.34
N LEU A 115 9.82 6.79 -6.46
CA LEU A 115 8.41 6.59 -6.84
C LEU A 115 7.90 7.71 -7.75
N ILE A 116 8.15 8.99 -7.41
CA ILE A 116 7.81 10.14 -8.29
C ILE A 116 8.43 9.95 -9.66
N LYS A 117 9.69 9.55 -9.73
CA LYS A 117 10.41 9.38 -11.00
C LYS A 117 9.78 8.29 -11.85
N MET A 118 9.48 7.14 -11.25
CA MET A 118 8.82 6.03 -11.96
C MET A 118 7.41 6.40 -12.43
N VAL A 119 6.59 7.02 -11.58
CA VAL A 119 5.25 7.46 -11.96
C VAL A 119 5.31 8.52 -13.06
N SER A 120 6.25 9.47 -13.01
CA SER A 120 6.43 10.46 -14.09
C SER A 120 6.81 9.81 -15.41
N LEU A 121 7.75 8.85 -15.41
CA LEU A 121 8.16 8.12 -16.60
C LEU A 121 7.04 7.22 -17.14
N SER A 122 6.18 6.69 -16.29
CA SER A 122 5.01 5.92 -16.74
C SER A 122 4.06 6.76 -17.60
N TRP A 123 3.95 8.05 -17.32
CA TRP A 123 3.14 8.98 -18.09
C TRP A 123 3.84 9.49 -19.37
N THR A 124 5.14 9.79 -19.28
CA THR A 124 5.87 10.41 -20.40
C THR A 124 6.36 9.39 -21.43
N GLU A 125 6.73 8.18 -21.00
CA GLU A 125 7.27 7.12 -21.86
C GLU A 125 6.32 5.93 -21.98
N GLY A 126 5.66 5.56 -20.86
CA GLY A 126 4.92 4.31 -20.73
C GLY A 126 3.42 4.41 -21.02
N PHE A 127 2.88 5.59 -21.36
CA PHE A 127 1.45 5.76 -21.56
C PHE A 127 0.95 5.04 -22.82
N TYR A 128 0.07 4.06 -22.61
CA TYR A 128 -0.70 3.40 -23.66
C TYR A 128 -2.00 2.85 -23.08
N GLY A 129 -3.06 3.66 -23.10
CA GLY A 129 -4.31 3.39 -22.37
C GLY A 129 -4.21 3.61 -20.86
N ARG A 130 -3.10 3.20 -20.25
CA ARG A 130 -2.73 3.45 -18.85
C ARG A 130 -1.27 3.91 -18.76
N PRO A 131 -0.89 4.67 -17.70
CA PRO A 131 0.50 5.00 -17.43
C PRO A 131 1.22 3.75 -16.88
N ARG A 132 2.18 3.20 -17.61
CA ARG A 132 2.81 1.92 -17.28
C ARG A 132 4.28 2.09 -16.93
N ILE A 133 4.66 1.57 -15.79
CA ILE A 133 6.05 1.26 -15.46
C ILE A 133 6.42 -0.12 -16.07
N ASP A 134 7.65 -0.55 -15.91
CA ASP A 134 8.12 -1.88 -16.26
C ASP A 134 9.26 -2.35 -15.34
N LYS A 135 9.73 -3.58 -15.57
CA LYS A 135 10.81 -4.18 -14.78
C LYS A 135 12.13 -3.39 -14.89
N GLU A 136 12.41 -2.75 -16.04
CA GLU A 136 13.59 -1.89 -16.22
C GLU A 136 13.55 -0.67 -15.27
N LEU A 137 12.40 0.00 -15.14
CA LEU A 137 12.24 1.10 -14.19
C LEU A 137 12.33 0.63 -12.74
N LEU A 138 11.77 -0.54 -12.43
CA LEU A 138 11.88 -1.14 -11.10
C LEU A 138 13.34 -1.45 -10.76
N GLU A 139 14.12 -2.05 -11.66
CA GLU A 139 15.55 -2.31 -11.47
C GLU A 139 16.34 -1.01 -11.23
N LYS A 140 16.00 0.05 -11.95
CA LYS A 140 16.71 1.33 -11.89
C LYS A 140 16.40 2.13 -10.62
N TYR A 141 15.17 2.04 -10.11
CA TYR A 141 14.66 2.89 -9.03
C TYR A 141 14.15 2.09 -7.82
N HIS A 142 14.60 0.84 -7.63
CA HIS A 142 14.12 -0.08 -6.57
C HIS A 142 14.47 0.35 -5.15
N GLU A 143 15.50 1.17 -4.97
CA GLU A 143 15.99 1.53 -3.64
C GLU A 143 14.92 2.23 -2.79
N ASP A 144 14.85 1.83 -1.52
CA ASP A 144 13.93 2.39 -0.53
C ASP A 144 12.44 2.26 -0.87
N LEU A 145 12.09 1.23 -1.64
CA LEU A 145 10.71 0.87 -1.97
C LEU A 145 10.30 -0.45 -1.32
N ILE A 146 9.03 -0.56 -0.98
CA ILE A 146 8.36 -1.81 -0.63
C ILE A 146 7.39 -2.16 -1.75
N ILE A 147 7.35 -3.43 -2.12
CA ILE A 147 6.50 -3.94 -3.20
C ILE A 147 5.53 -4.97 -2.65
N CYS A 148 4.23 -4.83 -3.02
CA CYS A 148 3.22 -5.83 -2.74
C CYS A 148 2.57 -6.31 -4.04
N SER A 149 2.17 -7.58 -4.09
CA SER A 149 1.72 -8.23 -5.33
C SER A 149 0.36 -7.78 -5.85
N ALA A 150 -0.28 -6.83 -5.18
CA ALA A 150 -1.57 -6.24 -5.50
C ALA A 150 -2.77 -7.22 -5.49
N CYS A 151 -3.89 -6.78 -6.09
CA CYS A 151 -5.16 -7.51 -6.17
C CYS A 151 -5.14 -8.63 -7.24
N LEU A 152 -6.31 -9.16 -7.61
CA LEU A 152 -6.42 -10.14 -8.72
C LEU A 152 -5.87 -9.62 -10.06
N GLY A 153 -5.73 -8.30 -10.23
CA GLY A 153 -5.08 -7.66 -11.39
C GLY A 153 -3.54 -7.74 -11.40
N GLY A 154 -2.91 -8.21 -10.34
CA GLY A 154 -1.46 -8.34 -10.22
C GLY A 154 -0.86 -9.46 -11.09
N GLU A 155 0.46 -9.39 -11.36
CA GLU A 155 1.19 -10.36 -12.19
C GLU A 155 1.06 -11.79 -11.64
N ILE A 156 1.30 -11.97 -10.33
CA ILE A 156 1.26 -13.28 -9.69
C ILE A 156 -0.16 -13.85 -9.66
N PRO A 157 -1.21 -13.15 -9.16
CA PRO A 157 -2.58 -13.63 -9.21
C PRO A 157 -3.05 -13.97 -10.61
N GLN A 158 -2.72 -13.16 -11.61
CA GLN A 158 -3.09 -13.41 -13.01
C GLN A 158 -2.44 -14.70 -13.55
N HIS A 159 -1.20 -14.97 -13.20
CA HIS A 159 -0.56 -16.23 -13.59
C HIS A 159 -1.23 -17.43 -12.93
N ILE A 160 -1.57 -17.33 -11.64
CA ILE A 160 -2.27 -18.38 -10.89
C ILE A 160 -3.64 -18.67 -11.50
N MET A 161 -4.47 -17.65 -11.72
CA MET A 161 -5.82 -17.78 -12.29
C MET A 161 -5.82 -18.43 -13.69
N HIS A 162 -4.73 -18.31 -14.44
CA HIS A 162 -4.56 -18.94 -15.75
C HIS A 162 -3.79 -20.28 -15.71
N GLY A 163 -3.60 -20.85 -14.52
CA GLY A 163 -2.90 -22.14 -14.36
C GLY A 163 -1.40 -22.12 -14.67
N ARG A 164 -0.79 -20.94 -14.75
CA ARG A 164 0.65 -20.74 -15.06
C ARG A 164 1.47 -20.58 -13.79
N ILE A 165 1.48 -21.60 -12.95
CA ILE A 165 2.14 -21.55 -11.63
C ILE A 165 3.65 -21.37 -11.77
N ASP A 166 4.28 -21.97 -12.79
CA ASP A 166 5.69 -21.78 -13.13
C ASP A 166 6.03 -20.31 -13.39
N LYS A 167 5.17 -19.60 -14.11
CA LYS A 167 5.34 -18.16 -14.38
C LYS A 167 5.11 -17.30 -13.12
N ALA A 168 4.13 -17.64 -12.30
CA ALA A 168 3.95 -16.98 -11.00
C ALA A 168 5.21 -17.11 -10.15
N GLU A 169 5.78 -18.31 -10.09
CA GLU A 169 7.00 -18.60 -9.32
C GLU A 169 8.24 -17.90 -9.90
N GLU A 170 8.39 -17.83 -11.23
CA GLU A 170 9.45 -17.07 -11.90
C GLU A 170 9.39 -15.58 -11.52
N SER A 171 8.19 -14.98 -11.56
CA SER A 171 7.98 -13.60 -11.20
C SER A 171 8.25 -13.35 -9.70
N ILE A 172 7.79 -14.22 -8.82
CA ILE A 172 8.08 -14.18 -7.38
C ILE A 172 9.59 -14.17 -7.12
N LYS A 173 10.35 -15.04 -7.77
CA LYS A 173 11.81 -15.09 -7.63
C LYS A 173 12.46 -13.79 -8.09
N TRP A 174 11.99 -13.23 -9.20
CA TRP A 174 12.49 -11.96 -9.70
C TRP A 174 12.27 -10.81 -8.70
N PHE A 175 11.04 -10.67 -8.17
CA PHE A 175 10.73 -9.64 -7.18
C PHE A 175 11.52 -9.86 -5.88
N LYS A 176 11.59 -11.10 -5.39
CA LYS A 176 12.34 -11.42 -4.16
C LYS A 176 13.84 -11.13 -4.31
N ASN A 177 14.42 -11.41 -5.48
CA ASN A 177 15.83 -11.11 -5.74
C ASN A 177 16.11 -9.60 -5.75
N LEU A 178 15.19 -8.79 -6.28
CA LEU A 178 15.38 -7.35 -6.39
C LEU A 178 15.08 -6.61 -5.07
N PHE A 179 14.02 -6.99 -4.37
CA PHE A 179 13.51 -6.26 -3.19
C PHE A 179 13.79 -6.95 -1.84
N GLY A 180 14.23 -8.20 -1.86
CA GLY A 180 14.57 -8.93 -0.64
C GLY A 180 13.37 -9.05 0.32
N GLU A 181 13.57 -8.58 1.54
CA GLU A 181 12.56 -8.56 2.61
C GLU A 181 11.54 -7.41 2.47
N ASP A 182 11.65 -6.58 1.44
CA ASP A 182 10.70 -5.53 1.10
C ASP A 182 9.70 -5.95 0.01
N TYR A 183 9.65 -7.24 -0.30
CA TYR A 183 8.63 -7.85 -1.17
C TYR A 183 7.63 -8.67 -0.37
N TYR A 184 6.33 -8.43 -0.61
CA TYR A 184 5.22 -9.10 0.07
C TYR A 184 4.22 -9.66 -0.94
N LEU A 185 3.68 -10.85 -0.65
CA LEU A 185 2.52 -11.38 -1.37
C LEU A 185 1.23 -10.92 -0.67
N GLU A 186 0.30 -10.41 -1.44
CA GLU A 186 -0.90 -9.73 -0.94
C GLU A 186 -2.13 -10.62 -1.11
N MET A 187 -2.89 -10.77 -0.02
CA MET A 187 -4.14 -11.53 0.03
C MET A 187 -5.32 -10.59 0.26
N GLN A 188 -6.42 -10.87 -0.42
CA GLN A 188 -7.69 -10.15 -0.27
C GLN A 188 -8.84 -11.13 -0.15
N ARG A 189 -9.92 -10.74 0.55
CA ARG A 189 -11.13 -11.54 0.76
C ARG A 189 -12.34 -10.63 0.73
N HIS A 190 -13.07 -10.65 -0.38
CA HIS A 190 -14.25 -9.81 -0.62
C HIS A 190 -15.51 -10.66 -0.77
N GLU A 191 -15.86 -11.43 0.27
CA GLU A 191 -17.05 -12.26 0.27
C GLU A 191 -18.30 -11.39 0.23
N THR A 192 -19.18 -11.64 -0.74
CA THR A 192 -20.45 -10.93 -0.91
C THR A 192 -21.54 -11.86 -1.38
N HIS A 193 -22.77 -11.56 -0.93
CA HIS A 193 -24.00 -12.22 -1.36
C HIS A 193 -24.97 -11.23 -2.02
N ASP A 194 -24.53 -9.98 -2.27
CA ASP A 194 -25.35 -8.98 -2.97
C ASP A 194 -25.47 -9.35 -4.46
N PRO A 195 -26.70 -9.61 -4.97
CA PRO A 195 -26.88 -9.98 -6.37
C PRO A 195 -26.51 -8.88 -7.37
N ASN A 196 -26.36 -7.63 -6.91
CA ASN A 196 -25.92 -6.50 -7.72
C ASN A 196 -24.40 -6.30 -7.71
N ALA A 197 -23.66 -7.08 -6.92
CA ALA A 197 -22.20 -7.06 -6.87
C ALA A 197 -21.60 -8.12 -7.81
N ASP A 198 -20.28 -8.06 -8.01
CA ASP A 198 -19.56 -9.14 -8.66
C ASP A 198 -19.23 -10.26 -7.66
N CYS A 199 -20.07 -11.28 -7.62
CA CYS A 199 -19.91 -12.45 -6.76
C CYS A 199 -18.80 -13.41 -7.24
N THR A 200 -18.17 -13.18 -8.39
CA THR A 200 -17.08 -14.03 -8.90
C THR A 200 -15.72 -13.68 -8.31
N ILE A 201 -15.58 -12.48 -7.74
CA ILE A 201 -14.32 -11.99 -7.15
C ILE A 201 -13.85 -12.90 -6.01
N PHE A 202 -14.71 -13.19 -5.04
CA PHE A 202 -14.32 -13.97 -3.85
C PHE A 202 -13.89 -15.42 -4.17
N PRO A 203 -14.62 -16.18 -4.99
CA PRO A 203 -14.14 -17.50 -5.44
C PRO A 203 -12.75 -17.46 -6.09
N HIS A 204 -12.48 -16.49 -6.95
CA HIS A 204 -11.15 -16.32 -7.55
C HIS A 204 -10.09 -15.96 -6.48
N GLN A 205 -10.42 -15.09 -5.52
CA GLN A 205 -9.52 -14.76 -4.42
C GLN A 205 -9.22 -16.00 -3.55
N GLN A 206 -10.20 -16.87 -3.29
CA GLN A 206 -9.99 -18.11 -2.54
C GLN A 206 -9.00 -19.05 -3.25
N GLU A 207 -9.16 -19.25 -4.56
CA GLU A 207 -8.24 -20.09 -5.36
C GLU A 207 -6.84 -19.49 -5.38
N VAL A 208 -6.71 -18.19 -5.64
CA VAL A 208 -5.44 -17.48 -5.67
C VAL A 208 -4.76 -17.52 -4.30
N ASN A 209 -5.47 -17.20 -3.23
CA ASN A 209 -4.93 -17.15 -1.87
C ASN A 209 -4.36 -18.51 -1.44
N LYS A 210 -5.02 -19.62 -1.79
CA LYS A 210 -4.50 -20.97 -1.51
C LYS A 210 -3.10 -21.18 -2.09
N VAL A 211 -2.92 -20.81 -3.35
CA VAL A 211 -1.62 -20.94 -4.04
C VAL A 211 -0.61 -19.93 -3.51
N LEU A 212 -1.05 -18.70 -3.20
CA LEU A 212 -0.16 -17.68 -2.61
C LEU A 212 0.42 -18.13 -1.27
N ILE A 213 -0.36 -18.79 -0.40
CA ILE A 213 0.12 -19.33 0.87
C ILE A 213 1.22 -20.38 0.62
N GLU A 214 0.99 -21.31 -0.31
CA GLU A 214 1.98 -22.34 -0.66
C GLU A 214 3.29 -21.72 -1.22
N LEU A 215 3.17 -20.75 -2.13
CA LEU A 215 4.33 -20.08 -2.72
C LEU A 215 5.06 -19.18 -1.71
N ALA A 216 4.32 -18.50 -0.82
CA ALA A 216 4.89 -17.71 0.25
C ALA A 216 5.80 -18.55 1.17
N HIS A 217 5.31 -19.71 1.62
CA HIS A 217 6.09 -20.66 2.40
C HIS A 217 7.29 -21.19 1.63
N LYS A 218 7.08 -21.62 0.38
CA LYS A 218 8.14 -22.19 -0.48
C LYS A 218 9.30 -21.21 -0.70
N HIS A 219 9.01 -19.93 -0.86
CA HIS A 219 10.01 -18.89 -1.19
C HIS A 219 10.40 -18.02 0.01
N ASN A 220 9.91 -18.33 1.21
CA ASN A 220 10.13 -17.52 2.42
C ASN A 220 9.78 -16.03 2.19
N ILE A 221 8.56 -15.78 1.73
CA ILE A 221 8.01 -14.44 1.51
C ILE A 221 6.84 -14.24 2.46
N LYS A 222 6.76 -13.07 3.06
CA LYS A 222 5.68 -12.74 3.99
C LYS A 222 4.40 -12.41 3.23
N LEU A 223 3.28 -12.92 3.76
CA LEU A 223 1.93 -12.57 3.31
C LEU A 223 1.45 -11.33 4.04
N ILE A 224 0.69 -10.48 3.34
CA ILE A 224 -0.08 -9.39 3.94
C ILE A 224 -1.55 -9.51 3.56
N ALA A 225 -2.43 -9.06 4.46
CA ALA A 225 -3.86 -8.98 4.23
C ALA A 225 -4.26 -7.51 3.98
N THR A 226 -4.90 -7.25 2.85
CA THR A 226 -5.41 -5.92 2.49
C THR A 226 -6.87 -5.99 2.09
N ASN A 227 -7.51 -4.84 1.88
CA ASN A 227 -8.90 -4.79 1.48
C ASN A 227 -9.16 -3.98 0.20
N ASP A 228 -8.12 -3.60 -0.54
CA ASP A 228 -8.25 -2.88 -1.82
C ASP A 228 -9.28 -1.74 -1.75
N VAL A 229 -9.08 -0.83 -0.78
CA VAL A 229 -10.09 0.16 -0.38
C VAL A 229 -10.32 1.18 -1.48
N HIS A 230 -11.55 1.24 -1.99
CA HIS A 230 -11.99 2.19 -3.01
C HIS A 230 -12.96 3.25 -2.46
N PHE A 231 -13.56 3.01 -1.31
CA PHE A 231 -14.47 3.94 -0.63
C PHE A 231 -14.38 3.75 0.89
N VAL A 232 -14.90 4.74 1.66
CA VAL A 232 -14.65 4.78 3.10
C VAL A 232 -15.66 3.93 3.87
N ASN A 233 -16.96 4.10 3.63
CA ASN A 233 -18.01 3.41 4.37
C ASN A 233 -18.70 2.36 3.50
N ALA A 234 -19.25 1.31 4.09
CA ALA A 234 -19.99 0.28 3.36
C ALA A 234 -21.13 0.87 2.52
N ASP A 235 -21.82 1.88 3.04
CA ASP A 235 -22.95 2.55 2.36
C ASP A 235 -22.51 3.36 1.12
N ASP A 236 -21.22 3.67 0.97
CA ASP A 236 -20.68 4.38 -0.20
C ASP A 236 -20.58 3.50 -1.46
N ALA A 237 -20.82 2.18 -1.34
CA ALA A 237 -20.69 1.23 -2.42
C ALA A 237 -21.59 1.56 -3.63
N GLU A 238 -22.83 2.04 -3.39
CA GLU A 238 -23.74 2.47 -4.45
C GLU A 238 -23.24 3.72 -5.19
N ALA A 239 -22.67 4.68 -4.46
CA ALA A 239 -22.09 5.88 -5.06
C ALA A 239 -20.84 5.51 -5.91
N HIS A 240 -20.00 4.61 -5.40
CA HIS A 240 -18.85 4.09 -6.13
C HIS A 240 -19.26 3.38 -7.42
N ASP A 241 -20.27 2.51 -7.38
CA ASP A 241 -20.81 1.79 -8.56
C ASP A 241 -21.26 2.76 -9.66
N ARG A 242 -21.92 3.87 -9.30
CA ARG A 242 -22.31 4.94 -10.24
C ARG A 242 -21.11 5.68 -10.83
N LEU A 243 -20.06 5.93 -10.02
CA LEU A 243 -18.82 6.54 -10.50
C LEU A 243 -18.10 5.62 -11.50
N ILE A 244 -18.12 4.31 -11.29
CA ILE A 244 -17.58 3.34 -12.26
C ILE A 244 -18.34 3.42 -13.59
N CYS A 245 -19.66 3.47 -13.56
CA CYS A 245 -20.47 3.65 -14.76
C CYS A 245 -20.10 4.93 -15.49
N LEU A 246 -20.00 6.06 -14.78
CA LEU A 246 -19.61 7.34 -15.36
C LEU A 246 -18.21 7.27 -16.00
N SER A 247 -17.22 6.70 -15.29
CA SER A 247 -15.82 6.62 -15.77
C SER A 247 -15.64 5.67 -16.95
N THR A 248 -16.48 4.64 -17.07
CA THR A 248 -16.40 3.65 -18.14
C THR A 248 -17.38 3.93 -19.31
N GLY A 249 -18.24 4.95 -19.18
CA GLY A 249 -19.26 5.27 -20.18
C GLY A 249 -20.32 4.18 -20.33
N LYS A 250 -20.70 3.54 -19.21
CA LYS A 250 -21.67 2.45 -19.17
C LYS A 250 -22.89 2.83 -18.36
N ASP A 251 -24.05 2.30 -18.73
CA ASP A 251 -25.29 2.44 -17.98
C ASP A 251 -25.37 1.41 -16.84
N LEU A 252 -26.13 1.72 -15.80
CA LEU A 252 -26.29 0.86 -14.61
C LEU A 252 -26.91 -0.50 -14.93
N ASP A 253 -27.74 -0.58 -15.96
CA ASP A 253 -28.41 -1.79 -16.44
C ASP A 253 -27.63 -2.56 -17.51
N ASP A 254 -26.46 -2.05 -17.98
CA ASP A 254 -25.59 -2.78 -18.89
C ASP A 254 -25.05 -4.06 -18.20
N PRO A 255 -25.40 -5.27 -18.67
CA PRO A 255 -24.97 -6.50 -18.04
C PRO A 255 -23.46 -6.77 -18.18
N LYS A 256 -22.79 -6.05 -19.10
CA LYS A 256 -21.34 -6.18 -19.36
C LYS A 256 -20.52 -5.08 -18.68
N ARG A 257 -21.16 -4.24 -17.85
CA ARG A 257 -20.41 -3.22 -17.13
C ARG A 257 -19.52 -3.81 -16.06
N MET A 258 -18.46 -3.12 -15.74
CA MET A 258 -17.60 -3.44 -14.61
C MET A 258 -18.38 -3.29 -13.30
N ARG A 259 -18.23 -4.26 -12.41
CA ARG A 259 -18.77 -4.26 -11.05
C ARG A 259 -17.68 -4.65 -10.07
N TYR A 260 -17.81 -4.15 -8.86
CA TYR A 260 -17.00 -4.56 -7.72
C TYR A 260 -17.78 -5.48 -6.80
N SER A 261 -17.11 -6.07 -5.82
CA SER A 261 -17.76 -6.92 -4.81
C SER A 261 -18.61 -6.13 -3.81
N LYS A 262 -18.46 -4.81 -3.78
CA LYS A 262 -19.00 -3.89 -2.76
C LYS A 262 -18.38 -4.11 -1.36
N GLN A 263 -17.28 -4.86 -1.27
CA GLN A 263 -16.55 -5.11 -0.03
C GLN A 263 -15.28 -4.26 0.10
N GLU A 264 -14.99 -3.41 -0.86
CA GLU A 264 -13.78 -2.58 -0.98
C GLU A 264 -13.84 -1.30 -0.13
N TRP A 265 -14.53 -1.36 1.03
CA TRP A 265 -14.62 -0.27 1.99
C TRP A 265 -13.58 -0.40 3.12
N MET A 266 -13.33 0.72 3.84
CA MET A 266 -12.31 0.77 4.88
C MET A 266 -12.74 0.06 6.16
N LYS A 267 -12.45 -1.22 6.27
CA LYS A 267 -12.79 -2.09 7.39
C LYS A 267 -11.97 -1.74 8.65
N THR A 268 -12.60 -1.94 9.80
CA THR A 268 -11.94 -1.83 11.11
C THR A 268 -10.96 -2.99 11.33
N THR A 269 -10.04 -2.82 12.28
CA THR A 269 -9.14 -3.91 12.69
C THR A 269 -9.90 -5.14 13.16
N ALA A 270 -11.04 -4.98 13.85
CA ALA A 270 -11.85 -6.11 14.32
C ALA A 270 -12.45 -6.91 13.15
N GLU A 271 -12.96 -6.23 12.14
CA GLU A 271 -13.50 -6.86 10.93
C GLU A 271 -12.42 -7.58 10.14
N MET A 272 -11.26 -6.96 9.94
CA MET A 272 -10.13 -7.61 9.27
C MET A 272 -9.64 -8.84 10.05
N ASN A 273 -9.57 -8.76 11.38
CA ASN A 273 -9.24 -9.91 12.24
C ASN A 273 -10.24 -11.07 12.10
N THR A 274 -11.51 -10.76 11.88
CA THR A 274 -12.54 -11.80 11.64
C THR A 274 -12.34 -12.43 10.26
N ILE A 275 -12.11 -11.62 9.22
CA ILE A 275 -11.95 -12.08 7.83
C ILE A 275 -10.70 -12.95 7.65
N PHE A 276 -9.62 -12.63 8.35
CA PHE A 276 -8.33 -13.33 8.26
C PHE A 276 -7.96 -14.07 9.56
N ALA A 277 -8.97 -14.56 10.33
CA ALA A 277 -8.75 -15.25 11.61
C ALA A 277 -7.89 -16.52 11.48
N ASP A 278 -7.91 -17.17 10.33
CA ASP A 278 -7.15 -18.38 10.00
C ASP A 278 -5.69 -18.11 9.61
N ILE A 279 -5.33 -16.85 9.32
CA ILE A 279 -3.97 -16.46 8.93
C ILE A 279 -3.58 -15.10 9.55
N PRO A 280 -3.52 -15.00 10.90
CA PRO A 280 -3.30 -13.75 11.61
C PRO A 280 -1.95 -13.08 11.31
N GLU A 281 -0.95 -13.87 10.88
CA GLU A 281 0.34 -13.33 10.46
C GLU A 281 0.24 -12.40 9.24
N ALA A 282 -0.70 -12.62 8.33
CA ALA A 282 -0.91 -11.72 7.19
C ALA A 282 -1.37 -10.32 7.64
N LEU A 283 -2.06 -10.22 8.77
CA LEU A 283 -2.42 -8.94 9.39
C LEU A 283 -1.25 -8.33 10.16
N SER A 284 -0.53 -9.13 10.97
CA SER A 284 0.61 -8.61 11.73
C SER A 284 1.75 -8.13 10.81
N ASN A 285 1.97 -8.75 9.66
CA ASN A 285 2.96 -8.31 8.69
C ASN A 285 2.65 -6.92 8.09
N THR A 286 1.40 -6.47 8.11
CA THR A 286 1.07 -5.08 7.73
C THR A 286 1.66 -4.06 8.71
N LEU A 287 1.80 -4.42 9.98
CA LEU A 287 2.46 -3.59 10.99
C LEU A 287 3.97 -3.53 10.76
N GLU A 288 4.58 -4.63 10.29
CA GLU A 288 5.99 -4.63 9.90
C GLU A 288 6.26 -3.63 8.77
N ILE A 289 5.38 -3.60 7.74
CA ILE A 289 5.47 -2.57 6.69
C ILE A 289 5.41 -1.17 7.32
N ALA A 290 4.44 -0.91 8.19
CA ALA A 290 4.32 0.38 8.86
C ALA A 290 5.57 0.74 9.69
N ASP A 291 6.23 -0.24 10.29
CA ASP A 291 7.46 -0.03 11.08
C ASP A 291 8.68 0.25 10.19
N LYS A 292 8.76 -0.34 8.99
CA LYS A 292 9.79 -0.06 7.97
C LYS A 292 9.69 1.34 7.36
N ILE A 293 8.51 1.99 7.42
CA ILE A 293 8.33 3.35 6.90
C ILE A 293 8.91 4.35 7.89
N GLU A 294 9.83 5.18 7.43
CA GLU A 294 10.35 6.32 8.18
C GLU A 294 9.33 7.46 8.23
N PHE A 295 9.46 8.32 9.21
CA PHE A 295 8.69 9.57 9.23
C PHE A 295 9.49 10.64 8.50
N TYR A 296 9.03 11.05 7.32
CA TYR A 296 9.70 12.06 6.49
C TYR A 296 8.73 13.11 5.98
N SER A 297 9.25 14.28 5.63
CA SER A 297 8.47 15.33 4.97
C SER A 297 8.59 15.23 3.45
N ILE A 298 7.44 15.34 2.79
CA ILE A 298 7.38 15.48 1.33
C ILE A 298 7.59 16.93 0.87
N ASP A 299 7.58 17.88 1.82
CA ASP A 299 7.80 19.28 1.50
C ASP A 299 9.28 19.47 1.11
N SER A 300 9.49 20.14 -0.02
CA SER A 300 10.76 20.71 -0.42
C SER A 300 10.69 22.23 -0.22
N GLY A 301 11.80 22.85 0.14
CA GLY A 301 11.90 24.30 0.09
C GLY A 301 11.57 24.82 -1.32
N PRO A 302 11.36 26.12 -1.50
CA PRO A 302 11.18 26.71 -2.84
C PRO A 302 12.38 26.35 -3.71
N ILE A 303 12.07 25.99 -4.96
CA ILE A 303 13.05 25.67 -6.00
C ILE A 303 13.59 26.97 -6.57
#